data_bb1d2c32821a8b98f3f995480d681474
#
_entry.id   bb1d2c32821a8b98f3f995480d681474
#
_cell.length_a   1.000
_cell.length_b   1.000
_cell.length_c   1.000
_cell.angle_alpha   90.00
_cell.angle_beta   90.00
_cell.angle_gamma   90.00
#
_symmetry.space_group_name_H-M   'P 1'
#
loop_
_entity.id
_entity.type
_entity.pdbx_description
1 polymer ?
#
loop_
_entity_poly.entity_id
_entity_poly.type
_entity_poly.pdbx_seq_one_letter_code
_entity_poly.pdbx_strand_id
1 'polypeptide(L)'
;MLSWESLYSIKVGGVAPHVSEISEALARRGHEVHVFTRRGDFESYDKINGVHYQRADVDEHGDILDQMNRMCDALYHRFGAVQQLFGSFDVVHGHDWHPVTALTRIKSDYHLPFLLTMHSTEWGRNG
;
A
#
# COMPACT_ATOMS: atom_id res chain seq x y z
N MET A 1 0.36 4.40 3.51
CA MET A 1 -0.64 3.39 3.12
C MET A 1 0.00 2.31 2.28
N LEU A 2 -0.15 1.06 2.66
CA LEU A 2 0.26 -0.09 1.86
C LEU A 2 -0.99 -0.88 1.48
N SER A 3 -1.20 -1.13 0.19
CA SER A 3 -2.41 -1.78 -0.27
C SER A 3 -2.19 -2.60 -1.54
N TRP A 4 -2.95 -3.68 -1.67
CA TRP A 4 -3.04 -4.49 -2.89
C TRP A 4 -3.65 -3.71 -4.05
N GLU A 5 -4.57 -2.78 -3.75
CA GLU A 5 -5.32 -2.04 -4.76
C GLU A 5 -5.57 -0.58 -4.37
N SER A 6 -5.87 0.27 -5.34
CA SER A 6 -6.36 1.64 -5.16
C SER A 6 -7.13 2.07 -6.40
N LEU A 7 -7.85 3.20 -6.34
CA LEU A 7 -8.56 3.74 -7.51
C LEU A 7 -7.60 4.18 -8.61
N TYR A 8 -6.37 4.54 -8.25
CA TYR A 8 -5.36 5.05 -9.18
C TYR A 8 -4.22 4.05 -9.36
N SER A 9 -4.54 2.77 -9.38
CA SER A 9 -3.64 1.66 -9.65
C SER A 9 -4.48 0.48 -10.14
N ILE A 10 -4.18 -0.73 -9.65
CA ILE A 10 -5.01 -1.89 -9.94
C ILE A 10 -6.23 -1.86 -9.01
N LYS A 11 -7.42 -1.95 -9.59
CA LYS A 11 -8.70 -2.00 -8.87
C LYS A 11 -9.24 -3.41 -8.92
N VAL A 12 -9.57 -3.98 -7.77
CA VAL A 12 -10.12 -5.33 -7.68
C VAL A 12 -11.50 -5.31 -7.04
N GLY A 13 -11.70 -4.55 -5.97
CA GLY A 13 -12.97 -4.53 -5.24
C GLY A 13 -13.12 -3.30 -4.36
N GLY A 14 -13.78 -3.48 -3.22
CA GLY A 14 -14.15 -2.37 -2.32
C GLY A 14 -13.02 -1.73 -1.55
N VAL A 15 -11.85 -2.38 -1.47
CA VAL A 15 -10.69 -1.80 -0.78
C VAL A 15 -10.12 -0.61 -1.56
N ALA A 16 -10.15 -0.67 -2.90
CA ALA A 16 -9.62 0.39 -3.75
C ALA A 16 -10.24 1.77 -3.45
N PRO A 17 -11.59 1.94 -3.45
CA PRO A 17 -12.18 3.22 -3.09
C PRO A 17 -11.84 3.64 -1.67
N HIS A 18 -11.86 2.71 -0.72
CA HIS A 18 -11.57 3.02 0.69
C HIS A 18 -10.15 3.58 0.86
N VAL A 19 -9.15 2.94 0.27
CA VAL A 19 -7.75 3.40 0.37
C VAL A 19 -7.60 4.79 -0.21
N SER A 20 -8.16 5.03 -1.39
CA SER A 20 -8.04 6.31 -2.06
C SER A 20 -8.78 7.42 -1.33
N GLU A 21 -9.98 7.14 -0.84
CA GLU A 21 -10.81 8.13 -0.14
C GLU A 21 -10.21 8.53 1.21
N ILE A 22 -9.74 7.56 2.01
CA ILE A 22 -9.14 7.87 3.30
C ILE A 22 -7.81 8.62 3.10
N SER A 23 -7.04 8.26 2.10
CA SER A 23 -5.78 8.93 1.79
C SER A 23 -6.02 10.39 1.40
N GLU A 24 -7.01 10.65 0.56
CA GLU A 24 -7.36 12.01 0.16
C GLU A 24 -7.90 12.82 1.34
N ALA A 25 -8.70 12.22 2.20
CA ALA A 25 -9.23 12.88 3.40
C ALA A 25 -8.09 13.30 4.35
N LEU A 26 -7.11 12.43 4.56
CA LEU A 26 -5.95 12.74 5.40
C LEU A 26 -5.09 13.84 4.77
N ALA A 27 -4.88 13.79 3.46
CA ALA A 27 -4.14 14.83 2.75
C ALA A 27 -4.82 16.20 2.89
N ARG A 28 -6.14 16.25 2.81
CA ARG A 28 -6.90 17.49 3.02
C ARG A 28 -6.74 18.06 4.44
N ARG A 29 -6.43 17.20 5.41
CA ARG A 29 -6.17 17.61 6.79
C ARG A 29 -4.72 18.03 7.04
N GLY A 30 -3.89 18.06 6.02
CA GLY A 30 -2.50 18.51 6.12
C GLY A 30 -1.47 17.42 6.33
N HIS A 31 -1.87 16.15 6.26
CA HIS A 31 -0.92 15.05 6.34
C HIS A 31 -0.26 14.79 4.98
N GLU A 32 1.04 14.45 5.01
CA GLU A 32 1.71 13.95 3.81
C GLU A 32 1.42 12.46 3.69
N VAL A 33 0.66 12.08 2.67
CA VAL A 33 0.21 10.70 2.51
C VAL A 33 0.85 10.10 1.26
N HIS A 34 1.48 8.94 1.42
CA HIS A 34 2.01 8.14 0.32
C HIS A 34 1.28 6.81 0.29
N VAL A 35 0.78 6.42 -0.87
CA VAL A 35 0.16 5.11 -1.10
C VAL A 35 1.13 4.23 -1.86
N PHE A 36 1.53 3.13 -1.25
CA PHE A 36 2.39 2.11 -1.86
C PHE A 36 1.51 0.98 -2.35
N THR A 37 1.51 0.75 -3.66
CA THR A 37 0.63 -0.24 -4.26
C THR A 37 1.22 -0.74 -5.58
N ARG A 38 0.51 -1.67 -6.22
CA ARG A 38 0.91 -2.21 -7.52
C ARG A 38 0.66 -1.19 -8.62
N ARG A 39 1.56 -1.16 -9.59
CA ARG A 39 1.53 -0.13 -10.65
C ARG A 39 0.38 -0.30 -11.64
N GLY A 40 0.15 -1.49 -12.18
CA GLY A 40 -0.77 -1.65 -13.29
C GLY A 40 -0.30 -0.86 -14.50
N ASP A 41 -1.22 -0.13 -15.12
CA ASP A 41 -0.94 0.69 -16.32
C ASP A 41 -0.59 2.14 -15.98
N PHE A 42 -0.41 2.46 -14.71
CA PHE A 42 -0.08 3.82 -14.26
C PHE A 42 1.42 4.04 -14.25
N GLU A 43 1.82 5.32 -14.07
CA GLU A 43 3.22 5.65 -13.86
C GLU A 43 3.71 5.13 -12.50
N SER A 44 5.03 5.00 -12.35
CA SER A 44 5.61 4.53 -11.08
C SER A 44 5.39 5.52 -9.94
N TYR A 45 5.31 6.81 -10.26
CA TYR A 45 5.03 7.85 -9.28
C TYR A 45 4.22 8.97 -9.92
N ASP A 46 3.19 9.42 -9.20
CA ASP A 46 2.54 10.70 -9.44
C ASP A 46 1.82 11.16 -8.17
N LYS A 47 1.28 12.37 -8.23
CA LYS A 47 0.53 12.95 -7.11
C LYS A 47 -0.86 13.28 -7.60
N ILE A 48 -1.87 12.66 -7.00
CA ILE A 48 -3.27 12.83 -7.38
C ILE A 48 -4.06 13.26 -6.15
N ASN A 49 -4.80 14.36 -6.26
CA ASN A 49 -5.63 14.89 -5.17
C ASN A 49 -4.87 15.04 -3.85
N GLY A 50 -3.61 15.46 -3.93
CA GLY A 50 -2.77 15.67 -2.77
C GLY A 50 -2.09 14.41 -2.22
N VAL A 51 -2.32 13.26 -2.82
CA VAL A 51 -1.75 11.97 -2.37
C VAL A 51 -0.62 11.54 -3.30
N HIS A 52 0.51 11.15 -2.73
CA HIS A 52 1.63 10.59 -3.47
C HIS A 52 1.40 9.11 -3.72
N TYR A 53 1.36 8.69 -4.98
CA TYR A 53 1.23 7.29 -5.34
C TYR A 53 2.59 6.74 -5.72
N GLN A 54 3.07 5.81 -4.91
CA GLN A 54 4.34 5.11 -5.08
C GLN A 54 4.02 3.70 -5.58
N ARG A 55 4.09 3.48 -6.86
CA ARG A 55 3.65 2.23 -7.49
C ARG A 55 4.85 1.39 -7.88
N ALA A 56 4.79 0.10 -7.57
CA ALA A 56 5.82 -0.84 -7.92
C ALA A 56 5.35 -1.79 -9.01
N ASP A 57 6.24 -2.09 -9.94
CA ASP A 57 6.00 -3.14 -10.93
C ASP A 57 6.01 -4.49 -10.21
N VAL A 58 4.93 -5.24 -10.36
CA VAL A 58 4.78 -6.55 -9.77
C VAL A 58 4.30 -7.50 -10.86
N ASP A 59 5.05 -8.57 -11.07
CA ASP A 59 4.66 -9.61 -12.01
C ASP A 59 3.37 -10.28 -11.52
N GLU A 60 2.36 -10.30 -12.37
CA GLU A 60 1.03 -10.83 -12.05
C GLU A 60 0.85 -12.29 -12.45
N HIS A 61 1.92 -12.96 -12.85
CA HIS A 61 1.89 -14.39 -13.15
C HIS A 61 1.99 -15.22 -11.87
N GLY A 62 1.47 -16.45 -11.93
CA GLY A 62 1.48 -17.36 -10.80
C GLY A 62 0.22 -17.21 -9.93
N ASP A 63 0.21 -17.91 -8.79
CA ASP A 63 -0.94 -17.84 -7.88
C ASP A 63 -0.91 -16.54 -7.06
N ILE A 64 -1.99 -16.32 -6.28
CA ILE A 64 -2.14 -15.09 -5.51
C ILE A 64 -1.06 -14.94 -4.44
N LEU A 65 -0.61 -16.04 -3.85
CA LEU A 65 0.43 -15.99 -2.81
C LEU A 65 1.76 -15.57 -3.41
N ASP A 66 2.12 -16.07 -4.58
CA ASP A 66 3.35 -15.67 -5.27
C ASP A 66 3.32 -14.19 -5.65
N GLN A 67 2.19 -13.74 -6.20
CA GLN A 67 2.00 -12.34 -6.56
C GLN A 67 2.09 -11.44 -5.34
N MET A 68 1.47 -11.84 -4.25
CA MET A 68 1.47 -11.10 -2.99
C MET A 68 2.89 -11.00 -2.41
N ASN A 69 3.64 -12.09 -2.42
CA ASN A 69 5.01 -12.08 -1.93
C ASN A 69 5.91 -11.18 -2.77
N ARG A 70 5.75 -11.19 -4.09
CA ARG A 70 6.47 -10.27 -4.96
C ARG A 70 6.10 -8.82 -4.70
N MET A 71 4.81 -8.54 -4.47
CA MET A 71 4.37 -7.20 -4.12
C MET A 71 4.99 -6.73 -2.81
N CYS A 72 4.95 -7.57 -1.77
CA CYS A 72 5.50 -7.21 -0.47
C CYS A 72 7.00 -6.89 -0.57
N ASP A 73 7.76 -7.69 -1.30
CA ASP A 73 9.17 -7.43 -1.51
C ASP A 73 9.40 -6.11 -2.25
N ALA A 74 8.67 -5.89 -3.34
CA ALA A 74 8.79 -4.67 -4.12
C ALA A 74 8.40 -3.42 -3.32
N LEU A 75 7.31 -3.48 -2.55
CA LEU A 75 6.87 -2.36 -1.73
C LEU A 75 7.83 -2.07 -0.59
N TYR A 76 8.41 -3.10 0.02
CA TYR A 76 9.41 -2.92 1.06
C TYR A 76 10.63 -2.14 0.52
N HIS A 77 11.17 -2.54 -0.62
CA HIS A 77 12.31 -1.85 -1.21
C HIS A 77 11.96 -0.43 -1.64
N ARG A 78 10.79 -0.23 -2.22
CA ARG A 78 10.34 1.09 -2.61
C ARG A 78 10.14 2.01 -1.41
N PHE A 79 9.63 1.47 -0.32
CA PHE A 79 9.47 2.22 0.94
C PHE A 79 10.81 2.78 1.42
N GLY A 80 11.85 1.96 1.43
CA GLY A 80 13.19 2.41 1.81
C GLY A 80 13.71 3.53 0.92
N ALA A 81 13.55 3.40 -0.39
CA ALA A 81 13.97 4.44 -1.35
C ALA A 81 13.19 5.74 -1.15
N VAL A 82 11.89 5.66 -0.91
CA VAL A 82 11.05 6.84 -0.69
C VAL A 82 11.41 7.56 0.60
N GLN A 83 11.72 6.82 1.67
CA GLN A 83 12.18 7.45 2.92
C GLN A 83 13.46 8.27 2.73
N GLN A 84 14.36 7.82 1.87
CA GLN A 84 15.57 8.58 1.57
C GLN A 84 15.27 9.90 0.85
N LEU A 85 14.23 9.93 0.03
CA LEU A 85 13.85 11.12 -0.74
C LEU A 85 12.94 12.08 0.03
N PHE A 86 12.00 11.56 0.77
CA PHE A 86 10.94 12.35 1.43
C PHE A 86 11.13 12.48 2.94
N GLY A 87 12.07 11.72 3.52
CA GLY A 87 12.25 11.67 4.97
C GLY A 87 11.47 10.53 5.62
N SER A 88 11.65 10.36 6.92
CA SER A 88 11.03 9.28 7.68
C SER A 88 9.52 9.47 7.81
N PHE A 89 8.78 8.39 7.72
CA PHE A 89 7.35 8.38 8.00
C PHE A 89 7.08 8.27 9.50
N ASP A 90 5.94 8.78 9.93
CA ASP A 90 5.52 8.71 11.34
C ASP A 90 4.75 7.44 11.65
N VAL A 91 3.98 6.93 10.68
CA VAL A 91 3.16 5.74 10.85
C VAL A 91 2.95 5.08 9.49
N VAL A 92 2.80 3.75 9.50
CA VAL A 92 2.51 2.96 8.30
C VAL A 92 1.15 2.29 8.51
N HIS A 93 0.29 2.37 7.50
CA HIS A 93 -1.07 1.82 7.56
C HIS A 93 -1.26 0.84 6.41
N GLY A 94 -1.45 -0.43 6.76
CA GLY A 94 -1.75 -1.49 5.80
C GLY A 94 -3.24 -1.75 5.67
N HIS A 95 -3.66 -2.11 4.49
CA HIS A 95 -5.06 -2.39 4.18
C HIS A 95 -5.22 -3.84 3.75
N ASP A 96 -6.03 -4.56 4.51
CA ASP A 96 -6.30 -5.97 4.35
C ASP A 96 -5.04 -6.84 4.62
N TRP A 97 -5.08 -8.11 4.23
CA TRP A 97 -4.04 -9.07 4.58
C TRP A 97 -2.86 -9.08 3.58
N HIS A 98 -3.08 -8.60 2.37
CA HIS A 98 -2.07 -8.67 1.30
C HIS A 98 -0.73 -8.01 1.67
N PRO A 99 -0.68 -6.82 2.31
CA PRO A 99 0.61 -6.17 2.58
C PRO A 99 1.25 -6.54 3.91
N VAL A 100 0.71 -7.51 4.65
CA VAL A 100 1.14 -7.81 6.03
C VAL A 100 2.63 -8.13 6.13
N THR A 101 3.16 -8.92 5.21
CA THR A 101 4.59 -9.27 5.24
C THR A 101 5.48 -8.02 5.05
N ALA A 102 5.09 -7.10 4.16
CA ALA A 102 5.81 -5.85 4.00
C ALA A 102 5.72 -4.98 5.25
N LEU A 103 4.53 -4.89 5.86
CA LEU A 103 4.34 -4.14 7.10
C LEU A 103 5.22 -4.64 8.23
N THR A 104 5.29 -5.94 8.43
CA THR A 104 6.09 -6.52 9.50
C THR A 104 7.58 -6.27 9.29
N ARG A 105 8.06 -6.35 8.05
CA ARG A 105 9.44 -6.00 7.72
C ARG A 105 9.74 -4.53 7.99
N ILE A 106 8.86 -3.64 7.57
CA ILE A 106 9.00 -2.19 7.80
C ILE A 106 9.03 -1.88 9.28
N LYS A 107 8.11 -2.45 10.05
CA LYS A 107 8.07 -2.26 11.50
C LYS A 107 9.38 -2.69 12.15
N SER A 108 9.88 -3.87 11.78
CA SER A 108 11.10 -4.42 12.34
C SER A 108 12.33 -3.58 11.98
N ASP A 109 12.46 -3.19 10.71
CA ASP A 109 13.67 -2.54 10.22
C ASP A 109 13.70 -1.04 10.48
N TYR A 110 12.55 -0.38 10.48
CA TYR A 110 12.46 1.09 10.65
C TYR A 110 11.88 1.52 11.98
N HIS A 111 11.42 0.58 12.81
CA HIS A 111 10.85 0.83 14.14
C HIS A 111 9.67 1.80 14.11
N LEU A 112 8.83 1.70 13.07
CA LEU A 112 7.66 2.54 12.91
C LEU A 112 6.43 1.87 13.51
N PRO A 113 5.53 2.62 14.15
CA PRO A 113 4.23 2.08 14.52
C PRO A 113 3.41 1.81 13.26
N PHE A 114 2.59 0.77 13.30
CA PHE A 114 1.73 0.48 12.16
C PHE A 114 0.29 0.21 12.59
N LEU A 115 -0.63 0.49 11.67
CA LEU A 115 -2.03 0.16 11.77
C LEU A 115 -2.37 -0.84 10.66
N LEU A 116 -3.31 -1.71 10.94
CA LEU A 116 -3.81 -2.65 9.95
C LEU A 116 -5.34 -2.62 9.96
N THR A 117 -5.93 -2.26 8.82
CA THR A 117 -7.38 -2.29 8.65
C THR A 117 -7.74 -3.54 7.85
N MET A 118 -8.49 -4.43 8.46
CA MET A 118 -8.95 -5.65 7.82
C MET A 118 -10.30 -5.38 7.15
N HIS A 119 -10.37 -5.60 5.84
CA HIS A 119 -11.58 -5.43 5.04
C HIS A 119 -12.29 -6.74 4.80
N SER A 120 -11.53 -7.85 4.76
CA SER A 120 -12.08 -9.19 4.67
C SER A 120 -11.15 -10.17 5.37
N THR A 121 -11.72 -11.27 5.85
CA THR A 121 -10.98 -12.37 6.43
C THR A 121 -11.37 -13.66 5.73
N GLU A 122 -10.54 -14.68 5.85
CA GLU A 122 -10.86 -15.99 5.32
C GLU A 122 -12.20 -16.48 5.87
N TRP A 123 -12.43 -16.29 7.16
CA TRP A 123 -13.69 -16.63 7.80
C TRP A 123 -14.86 -15.86 7.20
N GLY A 124 -14.72 -14.54 7.03
CA GLY A 124 -15.78 -13.70 6.49
C GLY A 124 -16.14 -14.04 5.05
N ARG A 125 -15.17 -14.50 4.24
CA ARG A 125 -15.43 -14.89 2.86
C ARG A 125 -16.09 -16.26 2.74
N ASN A 126 -15.84 -17.14 3.68
CA ASN A 126 -16.37 -18.50 3.70
C ASN A 126 -17.59 -18.66 4.59
N GLY A 127 -17.89 -17.67 5.37
CA GLY A 127 -19.05 -17.62 6.24
C GLY A 127 -20.14 -16.75 5.67
#